data_1e52106cf35eca596832aa62277387aa
#
_entry.id   1e52106cf35eca596832aa62277387aa
#
_cell.length_a   1.000
_cell.length_b   1.000
_cell.length_c   1.000
_cell.angle_alpha   90.00
_cell.angle_beta   90.00
_cell.angle_gamma   90.00
#
_symmetry.space_group_name_H-M   'P 1'
#
loop_
_entity.id
_entity.type
_entity.pdbx_description
1 polymer ?
#
loop_
_entity_poly.entity_id
_entity_poly.type
_entity_poly.pdbx_seq_one_letter_code
_entity_poly.pdbx_strand_id
1 'polypeptide(L)'
;MKLSIPFAGVLFLLFSCGQKPVQTAYNQVDKRPNIIYIMADDHAEQAISAYGHPISKLAPTPNIDRIAKEGALFQNNFCTNSICGPSRAVVLTGKFSHTNGFRMNGNKFDGSQQTFPKLLQKAGYHTAMIGKWHLDGFPQGFDYWHILTDQGNYYNPDFIAINEKTQHIDTTRIEGYATDIITEDALNYLEQNKHSDKPFMLMLHHKAPHRNWMPALRHLNKYDAVQFPLPDTYFTTHEGSLGSKNQLQTIYKDMYEGHDLKMTKEKGSSELAHNPWTNDFDRMTPQQRSIWNTAYQPKNDAFHEANLSGKALAKWKGQRYLQDYLATIAAVDEGVGKVLDYLEKNGLAENTIVIYTTDQGFYLGEKGWFDKRYMYEESLAMPLLMKYPNHIKPGTVVNALTQNIDFAETFLDYAQVDIPKDMQGKSLRPLLEKKIADANFRDAIYYHYYDYPAFHMVKKHYGVRTKRYKLIHFYDDIDTWELYDLEEDPQEIHNQIDNPKYDAIKTQLHKTLNQLQAAYLVTDKELEKASKKSIENHYKQFEKLRGYTGTSYDPITNTDKKL
;
A
#
# COMPACT_ATOMS: atom_id res chain seq x y z
N MET A 1 49.97 -23.83 101.25
CA MET A 1 50.51 -23.05 100.15
C MET A 1 50.25 -23.83 98.86
N LYS A 2 49.25 -23.45 98.11
CA LYS A 2 48.89 -24.03 96.81
C LYS A 2 49.04 -22.98 95.76
N LEU A 3 49.94 -23.11 94.81
CA LEU A 3 50.10 -22.28 93.63
C LEU A 3 49.06 -22.70 92.58
N SER A 4 48.29 -21.79 92.10
CA SER A 4 47.39 -21.99 90.99
C SER A 4 47.94 -21.22 89.76
N ILE A 5 48.19 -21.98 88.71
CA ILE A 5 48.62 -21.44 87.39
C ILE A 5 47.35 -21.24 86.53
N PRO A 6 47.12 -20.10 85.90
CA PRO A 6 45.99 -19.94 84.97
C PRO A 6 46.39 -20.41 83.56
N PHE A 7 45.52 -21.22 82.96
CA PHE A 7 45.55 -21.67 81.57
C PHE A 7 45.01 -20.54 80.69
N ALA A 8 45.83 -20.05 79.78
CA ALA A 8 45.40 -19.09 78.73
C ALA A 8 44.88 -19.86 77.52
N GLY A 9 43.56 -19.75 77.32
CA GLY A 9 42.92 -20.33 76.11
C GLY A 9 43.11 -19.39 74.90
N VAL A 10 43.78 -19.88 73.87
CA VAL A 10 43.92 -19.19 72.58
C VAL A 10 42.69 -19.50 71.72
N LEU A 11 41.88 -18.50 71.49
CA LEU A 11 40.69 -18.56 70.64
C LEU A 11 41.13 -18.36 69.18
N PHE A 12 41.14 -19.41 68.36
CA PHE A 12 41.31 -19.31 66.89
C PHE A 12 40.01 -18.83 66.23
N LEU A 13 39.99 -17.57 65.82
CA LEU A 13 38.96 -17.03 64.94
C LEU A 13 39.25 -17.46 63.48
N LEU A 14 38.50 -18.45 62.99
CA LEU A 14 38.49 -18.83 61.59
C LEU A 14 37.64 -17.74 60.82
N PHE A 15 38.33 -16.84 60.14
CA PHE A 15 37.75 -16.00 59.14
C PHE A 15 37.38 -16.83 57.92
N SER A 16 36.10 -17.20 57.76
CA SER A 16 35.54 -17.76 56.54
C SER A 16 35.33 -16.60 55.56
N CYS A 17 36.21 -16.45 54.58
CA CYS A 17 35.97 -15.63 53.39
C CYS A 17 34.86 -16.26 52.54
N GLY A 18 33.61 -15.89 52.80
CA GLY A 18 32.50 -16.18 51.91
C GLY A 18 32.66 -15.37 50.61
N GLN A 19 33.21 -16.00 49.57
CA GLN A 19 33.08 -15.45 48.21
C GLN A 19 31.59 -15.48 47.84
N LYS A 20 30.98 -14.31 47.79
CA LYS A 20 29.67 -14.13 47.12
C LYS A 20 29.87 -14.57 45.66
N PRO A 21 28.97 -15.41 45.10
CA PRO A 21 29.03 -15.72 43.70
C PRO A 21 28.86 -14.37 42.96
N VAL A 22 29.81 -14.04 42.10
CA VAL A 22 29.69 -12.97 41.13
C VAL A 22 28.58 -13.41 40.21
N GLN A 23 27.37 -12.88 40.42
CA GLN A 23 26.31 -12.94 39.47
C GLN A 23 26.82 -12.15 38.26
N THR A 24 27.37 -12.83 37.26
CA THR A 24 27.53 -12.29 35.92
C THR A 24 26.14 -11.96 35.46
N ALA A 25 25.76 -10.68 35.57
CA ALA A 25 24.65 -10.14 34.82
C ALA A 25 25.02 -10.39 33.36
N TYR A 26 24.45 -11.44 32.78
CA TYR A 26 24.29 -11.53 31.34
C TYR A 26 23.42 -10.30 30.99
N ASN A 27 24.06 -9.24 30.54
CA ASN A 27 23.38 -8.23 29.77
C ASN A 27 22.74 -9.02 28.63
N GLN A 28 21.42 -9.25 28.71
CA GLN A 28 20.64 -9.59 27.55
C GLN A 28 20.81 -8.37 26.64
N VAL A 29 21.73 -8.48 25.69
CA VAL A 29 21.76 -7.57 24.55
C VAL A 29 20.38 -7.75 23.93
N ASP A 30 19.56 -6.70 24.00
CA ASP A 30 18.27 -6.69 23.33
C ASP A 30 18.54 -7.09 21.87
N LYS A 31 18.10 -8.29 21.48
CA LYS A 31 18.31 -8.76 20.10
C LYS A 31 17.50 -7.84 19.22
N ARG A 32 18.19 -7.13 18.33
CA ARG A 32 17.52 -6.32 17.32
C ARG A 32 16.46 -7.16 16.59
N PRO A 33 15.24 -6.63 16.36
CA PRO A 33 14.16 -7.43 15.81
C PRO A 33 14.39 -7.81 14.35
N ASN A 34 13.84 -8.92 13.93
CA ASN A 34 13.54 -9.14 12.53
C ASN A 34 12.44 -8.20 12.08
N ILE A 35 12.43 -7.84 10.80
CA ILE A 35 11.42 -6.95 10.21
C ILE A 35 10.83 -7.63 8.99
N ILE A 36 9.51 -7.78 8.95
CA ILE A 36 8.75 -8.21 7.76
C ILE A 36 7.80 -7.09 7.38
N TYR A 37 8.04 -6.51 6.23
CA TYR A 37 7.21 -5.46 5.64
C TYR A 37 6.40 -6.04 4.48
N ILE A 38 5.12 -6.33 4.74
CA ILE A 38 4.18 -6.89 3.76
C ILE A 38 3.41 -5.74 3.13
N MET A 39 3.51 -5.61 1.81
CA MET A 39 2.78 -4.60 1.06
C MET A 39 1.98 -5.26 -0.07
N ALA A 40 0.68 -4.99 -0.10
CA ALA A 40 -0.21 -5.38 -1.20
C ALA A 40 -0.51 -4.17 -2.08
N ASP A 41 -0.32 -4.29 -3.39
CA ASP A 41 -0.46 -3.19 -4.35
C ASP A 41 -1.93 -2.84 -4.57
N ASP A 42 -2.31 -1.58 -4.36
CA ASP A 42 -3.69 -1.09 -4.52
C ASP A 42 -4.71 -1.70 -3.52
N HIS A 43 -4.30 -2.09 -2.31
CA HIS A 43 -5.21 -2.65 -1.31
C HIS A 43 -5.90 -1.53 -0.51
N ALA A 44 -7.14 -1.23 -0.88
CA ALA A 44 -7.96 -0.22 -0.20
C ALA A 44 -8.20 -0.55 1.28
N GLU A 45 -8.15 0.46 2.14
CA GLU A 45 -8.46 0.32 3.57
C GLU A 45 -9.87 -0.27 3.79
N GLN A 46 -10.85 0.14 2.97
CA GLN A 46 -12.23 -0.34 3.00
C GLN A 46 -12.35 -1.86 2.81
N ALA A 47 -11.35 -2.51 2.20
CA ALA A 47 -11.34 -3.94 1.94
C ALA A 47 -10.61 -4.76 3.03
N ILE A 48 -10.19 -4.14 4.14
CA ILE A 48 -9.58 -4.81 5.30
C ILE A 48 -10.57 -4.81 6.45
N SER A 49 -10.96 -6.00 6.93
CA SER A 49 -12.04 -6.12 7.91
C SER A 49 -11.71 -5.54 9.28
N ALA A 50 -10.45 -5.39 9.65
CA ALA A 50 -10.03 -4.69 10.87
C ALA A 50 -10.48 -3.22 10.93
N TYR A 51 -10.71 -2.55 9.80
CA TYR A 51 -11.24 -1.18 9.73
C TYR A 51 -12.76 -1.10 9.79
N GLY A 52 -13.48 -2.23 9.70
CA GLY A 52 -14.92 -2.32 9.95
C GLY A 52 -15.83 -1.78 8.86
N HIS A 53 -15.33 -1.52 7.65
CA HIS A 53 -16.14 -1.04 6.52
C HIS A 53 -17.21 -2.08 6.09
N PRO A 54 -18.41 -1.66 5.62
CA PRO A 54 -19.48 -2.59 5.20
C PRO A 54 -19.05 -3.62 4.15
N ILE A 55 -18.20 -3.24 3.19
CA ILE A 55 -17.68 -4.14 2.15
C ILE A 55 -16.85 -5.28 2.79
N SER A 56 -15.95 -4.96 3.69
CA SER A 56 -15.06 -5.94 4.31
C SER A 56 -15.75 -6.87 5.30
N LYS A 57 -16.93 -6.51 5.83
CA LYS A 57 -17.77 -7.43 6.61
C LYS A 57 -18.30 -8.59 5.76
N LEU A 58 -18.51 -8.37 4.45
CA LEU A 58 -18.94 -9.39 3.50
C LEU A 58 -17.77 -10.15 2.87
N ALA A 59 -16.58 -9.56 2.89
CA ALA A 59 -15.33 -10.14 2.39
C ALA A 59 -14.21 -9.97 3.44
N PRO A 60 -14.26 -10.74 4.55
CA PRO A 60 -13.32 -10.57 5.65
C PRO A 60 -11.89 -11.00 5.29
N THR A 61 -10.92 -10.37 5.97
CA THR A 61 -9.48 -10.61 5.86
C THR A 61 -8.92 -11.13 7.20
N PRO A 62 -9.32 -12.33 7.66
CA PRO A 62 -9.09 -12.77 9.03
C PRO A 62 -7.61 -12.90 9.41
N ASN A 63 -6.73 -13.18 8.46
CA ASN A 63 -5.28 -13.31 8.73
C ASN A 63 -4.60 -11.94 8.83
N ILE A 64 -4.96 -11.00 7.96
CA ILE A 64 -4.49 -9.61 8.05
C ILE A 64 -4.97 -8.98 9.36
N ASP A 65 -6.20 -9.25 9.79
CA ASP A 65 -6.78 -8.76 11.04
C ASP A 65 -6.02 -9.24 12.29
N ARG A 66 -5.33 -10.40 12.24
CA ARG A 66 -4.46 -10.87 13.35
C ARG A 66 -3.40 -9.83 13.68
N ILE A 67 -2.82 -9.17 12.66
CA ILE A 67 -1.78 -8.16 12.86
C ILE A 67 -2.34 -6.98 13.68
N ALA A 68 -3.54 -6.49 13.34
CA ALA A 68 -4.21 -5.43 14.08
C ALA A 68 -4.62 -5.87 15.50
N LYS A 69 -5.22 -7.05 15.62
CA LYS A 69 -5.73 -7.59 16.89
C LYS A 69 -4.60 -7.84 17.90
N GLU A 70 -3.47 -8.35 17.43
CA GLU A 70 -2.31 -8.70 18.23
C GLU A 70 -1.27 -7.58 18.32
N GLY A 71 -1.53 -6.45 17.67
CA GLY A 71 -0.65 -5.29 17.60
C GLY A 71 -1.42 -3.97 17.56
N ALA A 72 -1.15 -3.15 16.57
CA ALA A 72 -1.73 -1.81 16.40
C ALA A 72 -2.38 -1.64 15.02
N LEU A 73 -3.46 -0.85 15.00
CA LEU A 73 -4.14 -0.35 13.82
C LEU A 73 -4.04 1.18 13.79
N PHE A 74 -3.65 1.74 12.65
CA PHE A 74 -3.55 3.19 12.42
C PHE A 74 -4.79 3.68 11.68
N GLN A 75 -5.53 4.61 12.28
CA GLN A 75 -6.75 5.19 11.70
C GLN A 75 -6.48 6.35 10.73
N ASN A 76 -5.30 6.95 10.78
CA ASN A 76 -4.94 8.14 10.02
C ASN A 76 -3.51 8.01 9.45
N ASN A 77 -3.31 7.00 8.60
CA ASN A 77 -2.06 6.84 7.88
C ASN A 77 -2.27 7.15 6.38
N PHE A 78 -1.34 7.91 5.79
CA PHE A 78 -1.53 8.51 4.48
C PHE A 78 -0.30 8.35 3.58
N CYS A 79 -0.50 8.31 2.26
CA CYS A 79 0.61 8.40 1.32
C CYS A 79 1.00 9.88 1.06
N THR A 80 2.22 10.07 0.60
CA THR A 80 2.74 11.40 0.22
C THR A 80 2.52 11.72 -1.25
N ASN A 81 2.31 10.68 -2.07
CA ASN A 81 2.04 10.73 -3.50
C ASN A 81 1.31 9.44 -3.89
N SER A 82 0.04 9.54 -4.28
CA SER A 82 -0.86 8.40 -4.44
C SER A 82 -0.68 7.69 -5.77
N ILE A 83 0.53 7.14 -6.00
CA ILE A 83 0.86 6.30 -7.14
C ILE A 83 2.02 5.37 -6.80
N CYS A 84 2.00 4.14 -7.32
CA CYS A 84 2.82 3.00 -6.89
C CYS A 84 4.32 3.30 -6.79
N GLY A 85 4.99 3.63 -7.90
CA GLY A 85 6.44 3.82 -7.92
C GLY A 85 6.91 4.93 -6.98
N PRO A 86 6.36 6.16 -7.07
CA PRO A 86 6.68 7.24 -6.14
C PRO A 86 6.48 6.89 -4.67
N SER A 87 5.36 6.27 -4.30
CA SER A 87 5.12 5.84 -2.91
C SER A 87 6.18 4.83 -2.43
N ARG A 88 6.54 3.85 -3.27
CA ARG A 88 7.59 2.86 -2.95
C ARG A 88 8.96 3.52 -2.78
N ALA A 89 9.29 4.51 -3.61
CA ALA A 89 10.53 5.28 -3.48
C ALA A 89 10.56 6.10 -2.17
N VAL A 90 9.43 6.66 -1.76
CA VAL A 90 9.30 7.37 -0.47
C VAL A 90 9.55 6.43 0.70
N VAL A 91 8.94 5.24 0.71
CA VAL A 91 9.18 4.22 1.75
C VAL A 91 10.65 3.84 1.84
N LEU A 92 11.34 3.64 0.71
CA LEU A 92 12.75 3.27 0.71
C LEU A 92 13.67 4.36 1.25
N THR A 93 13.37 5.62 0.96
CA THR A 93 14.27 6.74 1.19
C THR A 93 13.96 7.57 2.43
N GLY A 94 12.73 7.50 2.97
CA GLY A 94 12.25 8.44 3.98
C GLY A 94 12.18 9.88 3.46
N LYS A 95 12.02 10.08 2.13
CA LYS A 95 12.04 11.41 1.49
C LYS A 95 10.88 11.57 0.53
N PHE A 96 10.30 12.78 0.49
CA PHE A 96 9.27 13.13 -0.49
C PHE A 96 9.75 12.92 -1.93
N SER A 97 8.82 12.71 -2.86
CA SER A 97 9.10 12.43 -4.27
C SER A 97 9.99 13.48 -4.96
N HIS A 98 9.84 14.77 -4.61
CA HIS A 98 10.69 15.83 -5.15
C HIS A 98 12.12 15.78 -4.60
N THR A 99 12.32 15.28 -3.39
CA THR A 99 13.63 15.14 -2.76
C THR A 99 14.35 13.88 -3.21
N ASN A 100 13.65 12.73 -3.32
CA ASN A 100 14.24 11.48 -3.80
C ASN A 100 14.33 11.39 -5.33
N GLY A 101 13.71 12.32 -6.06
CA GLY A 101 13.77 12.43 -7.54
C GLY A 101 12.78 11.54 -8.28
N PHE A 102 12.03 10.65 -7.61
CA PHE A 102 11.09 9.75 -8.26
C PHE A 102 9.64 10.28 -8.11
N ARG A 103 9.22 11.14 -9.05
CA ARG A 103 7.96 11.88 -8.96
C ARG A 103 6.76 11.16 -9.57
N MET A 104 6.97 10.35 -10.62
CA MET A 104 5.91 9.72 -11.40
C MET A 104 6.36 8.36 -11.94
N ASN A 105 5.41 7.49 -12.27
CA ASN A 105 5.71 6.23 -12.92
C ASN A 105 6.46 6.46 -14.24
N GLY A 106 7.38 5.56 -14.57
CA GLY A 106 8.28 5.71 -15.72
C GLY A 106 9.53 6.56 -15.44
N ASN A 107 9.65 7.19 -14.26
CA ASN A 107 10.95 7.68 -13.81
C ASN A 107 11.86 6.51 -13.45
N LYS A 108 13.16 6.68 -13.61
CA LYS A 108 14.15 5.71 -13.14
C LYS A 108 14.59 6.06 -11.72
N PHE A 109 14.45 5.12 -10.79
CA PHE A 109 14.92 5.31 -9.42
C PHE A 109 16.44 5.36 -9.37
N ASP A 110 16.99 6.40 -8.75
CA ASP A 110 18.42 6.45 -8.47
C ASP A 110 18.74 5.50 -7.30
N GLY A 111 19.07 4.27 -7.62
CA GLY A 111 19.47 3.27 -6.63
C GLY A 111 20.77 3.58 -5.90
N SER A 112 21.60 4.56 -6.35
CA SER A 112 22.83 4.94 -5.65
C SER A 112 22.57 5.73 -4.36
N GLN A 113 21.42 6.41 -4.25
CA GLN A 113 21.06 7.19 -3.09
C GLN A 113 20.90 6.31 -1.83
N GLN A 114 20.96 6.96 -0.67
CA GLN A 114 20.77 6.28 0.61
C GLN A 114 19.32 5.82 0.77
N THR A 115 19.17 4.56 1.17
CA THR A 115 17.89 3.91 1.47
C THR A 115 17.98 3.17 2.79
N PHE A 116 16.85 2.96 3.48
CA PHE A 116 16.86 2.24 4.76
C PHE A 116 17.39 0.79 4.64
N PRO A 117 17.11 0.02 3.55
CA PRO A 117 17.69 -1.32 3.42
C PRO A 117 19.21 -1.31 3.38
N LYS A 118 19.85 -0.35 2.70
CA LYS A 118 21.31 -0.21 2.70
C LYS A 118 21.88 0.05 4.10
N LEU A 119 21.16 0.86 4.90
CA LEU A 119 21.57 1.16 6.28
C LEU A 119 21.43 -0.07 7.18
N LEU A 120 20.34 -0.83 7.03
CA LEU A 120 20.15 -2.09 7.75
C LEU A 120 21.17 -3.15 7.34
N GLN A 121 21.45 -3.30 6.04
CA GLN A 121 22.48 -4.21 5.53
C GLN A 121 23.85 -3.87 6.12
N LYS A 122 24.22 -2.58 6.11
CA LYS A 122 25.46 -2.09 6.75
C LYS A 122 25.50 -2.36 8.26
N ALA A 123 24.34 -2.33 8.91
CA ALA A 123 24.20 -2.64 10.33
C ALA A 123 24.18 -4.16 10.61
N GLY A 124 24.33 -5.01 9.59
CA GLY A 124 24.45 -6.46 9.73
C GLY A 124 23.14 -7.24 9.63
N TYR A 125 22.05 -6.62 9.13
CA TYR A 125 20.86 -7.36 8.77
C TYR A 125 21.05 -8.17 7.49
N HIS A 126 20.40 -9.33 7.39
CA HIS A 126 20.13 -9.98 6.11
C HIS A 126 18.93 -9.31 5.48
N THR A 127 19.10 -8.72 4.31
CA THR A 127 18.08 -7.92 3.64
C THR A 127 17.52 -8.63 2.42
N ALA A 128 16.21 -8.68 2.29
CA ALA A 128 15.54 -9.33 1.16
C ALA A 128 14.40 -8.49 0.56
N MET A 129 14.23 -8.58 -0.77
CA MET A 129 13.14 -8.00 -1.53
C MET A 129 12.48 -9.07 -2.40
N ILE A 130 11.22 -9.40 -2.15
CA ILE A 130 10.47 -10.43 -2.87
C ILE A 130 9.17 -9.85 -3.44
N GLY A 131 8.92 -10.06 -4.73
CA GLY A 131 7.69 -9.68 -5.41
C GLY A 131 7.78 -8.37 -6.19
N LYS A 132 6.77 -7.50 -6.12
CA LYS A 132 6.69 -6.31 -6.97
C LYS A 132 7.68 -5.21 -6.54
N TRP A 133 8.65 -4.91 -7.40
CA TRP A 133 9.61 -3.81 -7.21
C TRP A 133 9.11 -2.48 -7.78
N HIS A 134 8.86 -2.43 -9.07
CA HIS A 134 8.26 -1.31 -9.83
C HIS A 134 8.95 0.06 -9.65
N LEU A 135 10.30 0.07 -9.63
CA LEU A 135 11.10 1.30 -9.50
C LEU A 135 12.08 1.54 -10.66
N ASP A 136 11.96 0.79 -11.74
CA ASP A 136 12.92 0.79 -12.84
C ASP A 136 14.38 0.54 -12.37
N GLY A 137 15.01 -0.50 -12.87
CA GLY A 137 16.29 -0.98 -12.40
C GLY A 137 16.17 -2.07 -11.33
N PHE A 138 17.29 -2.41 -10.70
CA PHE A 138 17.37 -3.55 -9.78
C PHE A 138 17.50 -3.11 -8.32
N PRO A 139 16.98 -3.89 -7.36
CA PRO A 139 17.12 -3.62 -5.94
C PRO A 139 18.59 -3.46 -5.51
N GLN A 140 18.89 -2.42 -4.74
CA GLN A 140 20.19 -2.19 -4.12
C GLN A 140 20.06 -2.10 -2.61
N GLY A 141 21.03 -2.69 -1.89
CA GLY A 141 20.98 -2.81 -0.43
C GLY A 141 20.18 -4.01 0.03
N PHE A 142 20.08 -5.04 -0.83
CA PHE A 142 19.48 -6.32 -0.53
C PHE A 142 20.46 -7.44 -0.83
N ASP A 143 20.58 -8.39 0.11
CA ASP A 143 21.42 -9.59 -0.04
C ASP A 143 20.71 -10.65 -0.91
N TYR A 144 19.39 -10.68 -0.85
CA TYR A 144 18.54 -11.52 -1.69
C TYR A 144 17.43 -10.68 -2.34
N TRP A 145 17.15 -10.93 -3.62
CA TRP A 145 15.96 -10.37 -4.25
C TRP A 145 15.46 -11.25 -5.40
N HIS A 146 14.14 -11.35 -5.48
CA HIS A 146 13.41 -12.07 -6.51
C HIS A 146 12.17 -11.28 -6.85
N ILE A 147 12.21 -10.51 -7.95
CA ILE A 147 11.24 -9.47 -8.24
C ILE A 147 10.48 -9.74 -9.53
N LEU A 148 9.22 -9.32 -9.56
CA LEU A 148 8.41 -9.33 -10.78
C LEU A 148 8.96 -8.37 -11.82
N THR A 149 8.81 -8.71 -13.09
CA THR A 149 9.04 -7.78 -14.21
C THR A 149 7.95 -6.72 -14.22
N ASP A 150 8.30 -5.43 -14.31
CA ASP A 150 7.40 -4.28 -14.40
C ASP A 150 6.24 -4.35 -13.36
N GLN A 151 4.99 -4.37 -13.81
CA GLN A 151 3.79 -4.52 -12.99
C GLN A 151 3.53 -5.97 -12.56
N GLY A 152 4.20 -6.93 -13.15
CA GLY A 152 3.95 -8.36 -12.99
C GLY A 152 2.65 -8.84 -13.64
N ASN A 153 2.52 -10.16 -13.79
CA ASN A 153 1.32 -10.84 -14.25
C ASN A 153 0.74 -11.69 -13.11
N TYR A 154 -0.59 -11.90 -13.10
CA TYR A 154 -1.25 -12.74 -12.11
C TYR A 154 -0.97 -14.22 -12.29
N TYR A 155 -0.96 -14.68 -13.55
CA TYR A 155 -0.71 -16.06 -13.92
C TYR A 155 0.62 -16.21 -14.65
N ASN A 156 1.39 -17.20 -14.25
CA ASN A 156 2.67 -17.59 -14.84
C ASN A 156 3.60 -16.36 -15.01
N PRO A 157 3.83 -15.61 -13.92
CA PRO A 157 4.62 -14.37 -13.97
C PRO A 157 6.08 -14.63 -14.33
N ASP A 158 6.72 -13.61 -14.92
CA ASP A 158 8.17 -13.57 -15.08
C ASP A 158 8.80 -12.90 -13.86
N PHE A 159 9.80 -13.57 -13.29
CA PHE A 159 10.62 -13.05 -12.19
C PHE A 159 12.04 -12.77 -12.65
N ILE A 160 12.65 -11.78 -12.04
CA ILE A 160 14.05 -11.41 -12.22
C ILE A 160 14.79 -11.69 -10.92
N ALA A 161 15.94 -12.34 -11.00
CA ALA A 161 16.84 -12.60 -9.90
C ALA A 161 18.31 -12.64 -10.33
N ILE A 162 19.21 -12.59 -9.35
CA ILE A 162 20.62 -12.92 -9.59
C ILE A 162 20.77 -14.44 -9.61
N ASN A 163 21.29 -14.97 -10.67
CA ASN A 163 21.65 -16.38 -10.75
C ASN A 163 22.90 -16.62 -9.90
N GLU A 164 22.77 -17.39 -8.84
CA GLU A 164 23.85 -17.63 -7.88
C GLU A 164 25.11 -18.26 -8.49
N LYS A 165 24.95 -19.06 -9.54
CA LYS A 165 26.07 -19.76 -10.21
C LYS A 165 26.82 -18.88 -11.19
N THR A 166 26.11 -18.07 -11.97
CA THR A 166 26.69 -17.25 -13.06
C THR A 166 26.91 -15.82 -12.64
N GLN A 167 26.29 -15.35 -11.54
CA GLN A 167 26.24 -13.95 -11.10
C GLN A 167 25.59 -13.00 -12.15
N HIS A 168 24.90 -13.57 -13.14
CA HIS A 168 24.10 -12.79 -14.11
C HIS A 168 22.68 -12.59 -13.62
N ILE A 169 22.05 -11.56 -14.12
CA ILE A 169 20.63 -11.30 -13.88
C ILE A 169 19.84 -12.08 -14.93
N ASP A 170 19.02 -13.01 -14.46
CA ASP A 170 18.18 -13.86 -15.30
C ASP A 170 16.70 -13.52 -15.09
N THR A 171 15.93 -13.71 -16.17
CA THR A 171 14.46 -13.64 -16.11
C THR A 171 13.90 -15.05 -16.31
N THR A 172 13.08 -15.49 -15.38
CA THR A 172 12.49 -16.84 -15.40
C THR A 172 10.98 -16.77 -15.25
N ARG A 173 10.26 -17.46 -16.15
CA ARG A 173 8.81 -17.66 -16.02
C ARG A 173 8.53 -18.81 -15.06
N ILE A 174 7.66 -18.54 -14.07
CA ILE A 174 7.25 -19.55 -13.09
C ILE A 174 5.77 -19.82 -13.28
N GLU A 175 5.41 -21.11 -13.53
CA GLU A 175 4.02 -21.50 -13.62
C GLU A 175 3.33 -21.42 -12.26
N GLY A 176 2.16 -20.78 -12.22
CA GLY A 176 1.35 -20.64 -11.01
C GLY A 176 0.69 -19.26 -10.89
N TYR A 177 0.20 -18.99 -9.70
CA TYR A 177 -0.43 -17.71 -9.36
C TYR A 177 0.55 -16.81 -8.59
N ALA A 178 0.72 -15.58 -9.01
CA ALA A 178 1.77 -14.68 -8.53
C ALA A 178 1.80 -14.55 -7.00
N THR A 179 0.63 -14.38 -6.37
CA THR A 179 0.56 -14.24 -4.90
C THR A 179 1.05 -15.48 -4.18
N ASP A 180 0.73 -16.67 -4.70
CA ASP A 180 1.18 -17.94 -4.09
C ASP A 180 2.70 -18.10 -4.25
N ILE A 181 3.23 -17.83 -5.45
CA ILE A 181 4.67 -17.90 -5.72
C ILE A 181 5.45 -16.94 -4.81
N ILE A 182 5.01 -15.70 -4.69
CA ILE A 182 5.62 -14.68 -3.82
C ILE A 182 5.59 -15.11 -2.35
N THR A 183 4.49 -15.71 -1.90
CA THR A 183 4.35 -16.21 -0.52
C THR A 183 5.30 -17.40 -0.26
N GLU A 184 5.34 -18.38 -1.17
CA GLU A 184 6.22 -19.55 -1.03
C GLU A 184 7.71 -19.14 -1.08
N ASP A 185 8.08 -18.17 -1.91
CA ASP A 185 9.44 -17.63 -1.94
C ASP A 185 9.81 -16.95 -0.61
N ALA A 186 8.90 -16.19 -0.02
CA ALA A 186 9.10 -15.62 1.31
C ALA A 186 9.28 -16.70 2.39
N LEU A 187 8.49 -17.77 2.36
CA LEU A 187 8.63 -18.88 3.31
C LEU A 187 9.95 -19.61 3.13
N ASN A 188 10.41 -19.80 1.90
CA ASN A 188 11.72 -20.39 1.60
C ASN A 188 12.88 -19.51 2.13
N TYR A 189 12.78 -18.19 1.94
CA TYR A 189 13.74 -17.24 2.50
C TYR A 189 13.77 -17.32 4.03
N LEU A 190 12.61 -17.34 4.69
CA LEU A 190 12.51 -17.48 6.13
C LEU A 190 13.10 -18.81 6.63
N GLU A 191 12.85 -19.92 5.93
CA GLU A 191 13.41 -21.25 6.26
C GLU A 191 14.94 -21.25 6.22
N GLN A 192 15.53 -20.61 5.22
CA GLN A 192 16.99 -20.51 5.06
C GLN A 192 17.63 -19.63 6.14
N ASN A 193 16.91 -18.67 6.70
CA ASN A 193 17.45 -17.68 7.65
C ASN A 193 16.99 -17.87 9.10
N LYS A 194 16.11 -18.83 9.41
CA LYS A 194 15.52 -19.02 10.75
C LYS A 194 16.54 -19.31 11.87
N HIS A 195 17.70 -19.84 11.53
CA HIS A 195 18.80 -20.15 12.48
C HIS A 195 19.98 -19.19 12.36
N SER A 196 19.83 -18.10 11.60
CA SER A 196 20.87 -17.10 11.49
C SER A 196 21.07 -16.33 12.80
N ASP A 197 22.32 -16.06 13.17
CA ASP A 197 22.64 -15.15 14.28
C ASP A 197 22.40 -13.68 13.94
N LYS A 198 22.17 -13.36 12.66
CA LYS A 198 21.86 -12.02 12.18
C LYS A 198 20.35 -11.83 12.04
N PRO A 199 19.80 -10.69 12.44
CA PRO A 199 18.41 -10.39 12.16
C PRO A 199 18.19 -10.22 10.65
N PHE A 200 16.97 -10.47 10.19
CA PHE A 200 16.60 -10.25 8.79
C PHE A 200 15.60 -9.09 8.63
N MET A 201 15.63 -8.46 7.44
CA MET A 201 14.63 -7.52 6.97
C MET A 201 14.11 -8.03 5.62
N LEU A 202 12.83 -8.38 5.57
CA LEU A 202 12.13 -8.86 4.39
C LEU A 202 11.08 -7.86 3.93
N MET A 203 11.23 -7.33 2.71
CA MET A 203 10.17 -6.62 1.98
C MET A 203 9.43 -7.64 1.11
N LEU A 204 8.18 -7.94 1.49
CA LEU A 204 7.31 -8.90 0.82
C LEU A 204 6.18 -8.14 0.11
N HIS A 205 6.30 -7.97 -1.20
CA HIS A 205 5.43 -7.11 -1.98
C HIS A 205 4.57 -7.90 -2.97
N HIS A 206 3.28 -8.04 -2.66
CA HIS A 206 2.32 -8.65 -3.58
C HIS A 206 1.92 -7.70 -4.71
N LYS A 207 1.73 -8.26 -5.93
CA LYS A 207 1.06 -7.55 -7.03
C LYS A 207 -0.43 -7.35 -6.73
N ALA A 208 -1.05 -8.35 -6.12
CA ALA A 208 -2.48 -8.31 -5.81
C ALA A 208 -2.79 -7.27 -4.70
N PRO A 209 -3.92 -6.57 -4.79
CA PRO A 209 -4.97 -6.64 -5.79
C PRO A 209 -4.90 -5.60 -6.93
N HIS A 210 -3.72 -5.20 -7.42
CA HIS A 210 -3.58 -4.25 -8.55
C HIS A 210 -4.43 -4.66 -9.77
N ARG A 211 -4.84 -3.67 -10.59
CA ARG A 211 -5.50 -3.89 -11.89
C ARG A 211 -4.77 -4.98 -12.69
N ASN A 212 -5.40 -5.99 -13.27
CA ASN A 212 -6.82 -6.10 -13.62
C ASN A 212 -7.62 -7.03 -12.69
N TRP A 213 -7.24 -7.19 -11.43
CA TRP A 213 -7.99 -7.93 -10.41
C TRP A 213 -8.37 -9.35 -10.85
N MET A 214 -7.39 -10.18 -11.15
CA MET A 214 -7.62 -11.58 -11.52
C MET A 214 -7.50 -12.48 -10.28
N PRO A 215 -8.60 -13.07 -9.79
CA PRO A 215 -8.56 -13.96 -8.63
C PRO A 215 -7.75 -15.22 -8.90
N ALA A 216 -7.22 -15.85 -7.86
CA ALA A 216 -6.67 -17.20 -7.95
C ALA A 216 -7.76 -18.20 -8.39
N LEU A 217 -7.39 -19.27 -9.11
CA LEU A 217 -8.37 -20.25 -9.65
C LEU A 217 -9.32 -20.80 -8.58
N ARG A 218 -8.83 -20.97 -7.34
CA ARG A 218 -9.64 -21.41 -6.19
C ARG A 218 -10.65 -20.39 -5.69
N HIS A 219 -10.54 -19.11 -6.11
CA HIS A 219 -11.38 -18.00 -5.67
C HIS A 219 -12.30 -17.42 -6.75
N LEU A 220 -12.31 -17.97 -7.99
CA LEU A 220 -13.05 -17.41 -9.11
C LEU A 220 -14.56 -17.24 -8.86
N ASN A 221 -15.14 -18.05 -7.99
CA ASN A 221 -16.57 -18.02 -7.66
C ASN A 221 -16.84 -17.59 -6.20
N LYS A 222 -15.82 -17.08 -5.50
CA LYS A 222 -15.91 -16.84 -4.04
C LYS A 222 -17.05 -15.92 -3.64
N TYR A 223 -17.30 -14.89 -4.43
CA TYR A 223 -18.28 -13.84 -4.12
C TYR A 223 -19.42 -13.72 -5.16
N ASP A 224 -19.67 -14.72 -5.99
CA ASP A 224 -20.70 -14.66 -7.04
C ASP A 224 -22.11 -14.39 -6.50
N ALA A 225 -22.43 -14.95 -5.34
CA ALA A 225 -23.72 -14.76 -4.69
C ALA A 225 -23.79 -13.52 -3.78
N VAL A 226 -22.69 -12.77 -3.63
CA VAL A 226 -22.62 -11.62 -2.73
C VAL A 226 -22.94 -10.33 -3.49
N GLN A 227 -23.91 -9.59 -2.97
CA GLN A 227 -24.22 -8.23 -3.40
C GLN A 227 -23.53 -7.25 -2.44
N PHE A 228 -22.48 -6.62 -2.93
CA PHE A 228 -21.74 -5.61 -2.16
C PHE A 228 -22.48 -4.28 -2.17
N PRO A 229 -22.53 -3.54 -1.03
CA PRO A 229 -23.06 -2.19 -1.03
C PRO A 229 -22.18 -1.29 -1.90
N LEU A 230 -22.78 -0.62 -2.88
CA LEU A 230 -22.11 0.46 -3.60
C LEU A 230 -22.15 1.73 -2.74
N PRO A 231 -21.10 2.56 -2.78
CA PRO A 231 -21.07 3.82 -2.06
C PRO A 231 -22.23 4.75 -2.45
N ASP A 232 -22.74 5.55 -1.52
CA ASP A 232 -23.80 6.53 -1.80
C ASP A 232 -23.36 7.55 -2.87
N THR A 233 -22.06 7.79 -2.95
CA THR A 233 -21.43 8.68 -3.95
C THR A 233 -21.22 8.05 -5.32
N TYR A 234 -21.62 6.78 -5.54
CA TYR A 234 -21.38 6.06 -6.79
C TYR A 234 -21.85 6.79 -8.06
N PHE A 235 -22.93 7.58 -7.96
CA PHE A 235 -23.49 8.38 -9.05
C PHE A 235 -23.32 9.89 -8.83
N THR A 236 -22.33 10.31 -8.07
CA THR A 236 -22.06 11.74 -7.82
C THR A 236 -21.59 12.44 -9.10
N THR A 237 -22.08 13.65 -9.36
CA THR A 237 -21.80 14.41 -10.59
C THR A 237 -20.47 15.17 -10.56
N HIS A 238 -19.82 15.30 -9.42
CA HIS A 238 -18.60 16.11 -9.21
C HIS A 238 -18.76 17.59 -9.58
N GLU A 239 -20.00 18.10 -9.54
CA GLU A 239 -20.26 19.52 -9.70
C GLU A 239 -19.58 20.29 -8.55
N GLY A 240 -18.80 21.30 -8.89
CA GLY A 240 -18.02 22.07 -7.90
C GLY A 240 -16.57 21.59 -7.71
N SER A 241 -16.19 20.45 -8.27
CA SER A 241 -14.78 20.01 -8.31
C SER A 241 -14.22 20.10 -9.72
N LEU A 242 -13.61 21.22 -10.07
CA LEU A 242 -12.97 21.41 -11.38
C LEU A 242 -11.74 20.52 -11.56
N GLY A 243 -11.04 20.20 -10.45
CA GLY A 243 -9.85 19.34 -10.45
C GLY A 243 -10.13 17.93 -10.95
N SER A 244 -11.33 17.40 -10.69
CA SER A 244 -11.70 16.03 -11.03
C SER A 244 -12.64 15.92 -12.25
N LYS A 245 -13.06 17.03 -12.85
CA LYS A 245 -14.12 17.05 -13.88
C LYS A 245 -13.83 16.21 -15.12
N ASN A 246 -12.59 16.16 -15.57
CA ASN A 246 -12.18 15.55 -16.85
C ASN A 246 -11.27 14.32 -16.66
N GLN A 247 -11.34 13.65 -15.50
CA GLN A 247 -10.62 12.43 -15.25
C GLN A 247 -11.20 11.24 -16.06
N LEU A 248 -10.40 10.20 -16.27
CA LEU A 248 -10.75 9.00 -17.04
C LEU A 248 -10.63 7.75 -16.15
N GLN A 249 -11.35 7.73 -15.00
CA GLN A 249 -11.32 6.62 -14.05
C GLN A 249 -12.69 6.23 -13.47
N THR A 250 -13.77 6.43 -14.26
CA THR A 250 -15.09 5.96 -13.84
C THR A 250 -15.27 4.48 -14.15
N ILE A 251 -15.87 3.74 -13.21
CA ILE A 251 -16.14 2.29 -13.36
C ILE A 251 -17.02 2.04 -14.59
N TYR A 252 -18.04 2.86 -14.79
CA TYR A 252 -19.05 2.66 -15.83
C TYR A 252 -18.61 3.11 -17.22
N LYS A 253 -17.61 4.04 -17.33
CA LYS A 253 -17.15 4.58 -18.62
C LYS A 253 -15.75 4.13 -19.01
N ASP A 254 -14.84 4.03 -18.04
CA ASP A 254 -13.41 4.00 -18.29
C ASP A 254 -12.77 2.63 -18.02
N MET A 255 -13.50 1.70 -17.40
CA MET A 255 -13.08 0.29 -17.33
C MET A 255 -13.20 -0.38 -18.69
N TYR A 256 -12.16 -1.12 -19.06
CA TYR A 256 -12.18 -1.94 -20.27
C TYR A 256 -12.97 -3.22 -20.02
N GLU A 257 -13.98 -3.48 -20.83
CA GLU A 257 -14.94 -4.55 -20.57
C GLU A 257 -14.29 -5.94 -20.52
N GLY A 258 -13.41 -6.25 -21.47
CA GLY A 258 -12.70 -7.52 -21.47
C GLY A 258 -11.55 -7.58 -20.47
N HIS A 259 -10.77 -6.49 -20.33
CA HIS A 259 -9.61 -6.46 -19.46
C HIS A 259 -9.99 -6.40 -17.98
N ASP A 260 -10.83 -5.43 -17.61
CA ASP A 260 -11.16 -5.15 -16.21
C ASP A 260 -12.32 -6.02 -15.70
N LEU A 261 -13.37 -6.16 -16.51
CA LEU A 261 -14.60 -6.84 -16.12
C LEU A 261 -14.71 -8.29 -16.63
N LYS A 262 -13.73 -8.75 -17.44
CA LYS A 262 -13.63 -10.11 -18.01
C LYS A 262 -14.88 -10.51 -18.79
N MET A 263 -15.55 -9.52 -19.40
CA MET A 263 -16.72 -9.73 -20.24
C MET A 263 -16.33 -10.31 -21.58
N THR A 264 -17.16 -11.22 -22.10
CA THR A 264 -17.02 -11.76 -23.46
C THR A 264 -17.76 -10.89 -24.48
N LYS A 265 -17.42 -11.03 -25.77
CA LYS A 265 -18.06 -10.26 -26.87
C LYS A 265 -19.56 -10.52 -26.99
N GLU A 266 -19.94 -11.80 -26.79
CA GLU A 266 -21.31 -12.28 -26.92
C GLU A 266 -21.55 -13.52 -26.07
N LYS A 267 -22.81 -13.88 -25.88
CA LYS A 267 -23.21 -15.11 -25.19
C LYS A 267 -22.60 -16.35 -25.88
N GLY A 268 -22.10 -17.27 -25.08
CA GLY A 268 -21.46 -18.49 -25.53
C GLY A 268 -20.03 -18.33 -26.07
N SER A 269 -19.54 -17.10 -26.19
CA SER A 269 -18.17 -16.83 -26.64
C SER A 269 -17.17 -16.91 -25.46
N SER A 270 -15.98 -17.43 -25.74
CA SER A 270 -14.82 -17.33 -24.84
C SER A 270 -13.89 -16.15 -25.19
N GLU A 271 -14.20 -15.42 -26.26
CA GLU A 271 -13.45 -14.26 -26.70
C GLU A 271 -13.84 -13.05 -25.86
N LEU A 272 -12.84 -12.41 -25.25
CA LEU A 272 -13.07 -11.22 -24.43
C LEU A 272 -13.58 -10.04 -25.27
N ALA A 273 -14.44 -9.22 -24.69
CA ALA A 273 -14.80 -7.90 -25.19
C ALA A 273 -13.54 -7.02 -25.27
N HIS A 274 -13.70 -5.71 -25.39
CA HIS A 274 -12.55 -4.80 -25.55
C HIS A 274 -11.47 -5.05 -24.47
N ASN A 275 -10.30 -5.52 -24.91
CA ASN A 275 -9.16 -5.86 -24.07
C ASN A 275 -7.88 -5.37 -24.77
N PRO A 276 -7.40 -4.14 -24.49
CA PRO A 276 -6.20 -3.61 -25.12
C PRO A 276 -4.90 -4.30 -24.65
N TRP A 277 -4.96 -5.07 -23.56
CA TRP A 277 -3.82 -5.78 -22.99
C TRP A 277 -4.17 -7.24 -22.71
N THR A 278 -3.70 -8.16 -23.53
CA THR A 278 -4.05 -9.59 -23.47
C THR A 278 -3.15 -10.41 -22.54
N ASN A 279 -2.03 -9.84 -22.11
CA ASN A 279 -0.91 -10.56 -21.48
C ASN A 279 -1.28 -11.57 -20.39
N ASP A 280 -2.19 -11.22 -19.46
CA ASP A 280 -2.51 -12.12 -18.36
C ASP A 280 -3.27 -13.36 -18.81
N PHE A 281 -4.19 -13.22 -19.78
CA PHE A 281 -4.97 -14.33 -20.32
C PHE A 281 -4.14 -15.22 -21.27
N ASP A 282 -3.26 -14.61 -22.07
CA ASP A 282 -2.39 -15.32 -23.02
C ASP A 282 -1.32 -16.15 -22.31
N ARG A 283 -1.01 -15.82 -21.05
CA ARG A 283 -0.03 -16.56 -20.24
C ARG A 283 -0.62 -17.81 -19.56
N MET A 284 -1.94 -17.92 -19.46
CA MET A 284 -2.57 -19.09 -18.85
C MET A 284 -2.27 -20.36 -19.63
N THR A 285 -1.93 -21.43 -18.90
CA THR A 285 -1.88 -22.77 -19.52
C THR A 285 -3.27 -23.19 -20.01
N PRO A 286 -3.39 -24.13 -20.93
CA PRO A 286 -4.70 -24.63 -21.37
C PRO A 286 -5.58 -25.09 -20.21
N GLN A 287 -5.00 -25.72 -19.19
CA GLN A 287 -5.73 -26.17 -18.00
C GLN A 287 -6.23 -24.97 -17.17
N GLN A 288 -5.38 -23.99 -16.89
CA GLN A 288 -5.77 -22.77 -16.17
C GLN A 288 -6.88 -22.03 -16.92
N ARG A 289 -6.75 -21.92 -18.25
CA ARG A 289 -7.76 -21.28 -19.10
C ARG A 289 -9.08 -22.03 -19.11
N SER A 290 -9.06 -23.35 -19.12
CA SER A 290 -10.26 -24.17 -19.03
C SER A 290 -11.03 -23.96 -17.72
N ILE A 291 -10.32 -23.96 -16.58
CA ILE A 291 -10.91 -23.70 -15.26
C ILE A 291 -11.51 -22.28 -15.22
N TRP A 292 -10.75 -21.31 -15.71
CA TRP A 292 -11.20 -19.93 -15.82
C TRP A 292 -12.49 -19.79 -16.64
N ASN A 293 -12.51 -20.35 -17.85
CA ASN A 293 -13.66 -20.29 -18.73
C ASN A 293 -14.88 -20.95 -18.11
N THR A 294 -14.71 -22.11 -17.44
CA THR A 294 -15.80 -22.78 -16.72
C THR A 294 -16.43 -21.90 -15.66
N ALA A 295 -15.64 -21.11 -14.93
CA ALA A 295 -16.12 -20.21 -13.89
C ALA A 295 -16.79 -18.94 -14.46
N TYR A 296 -16.22 -18.37 -15.54
CA TYR A 296 -16.67 -17.07 -16.05
C TYR A 296 -17.74 -17.15 -17.13
N GLN A 297 -17.83 -18.25 -17.88
CA GLN A 297 -18.82 -18.41 -18.94
C GLN A 297 -20.27 -18.22 -18.44
N PRO A 298 -20.73 -18.86 -17.34
CA PRO A 298 -22.09 -18.66 -16.86
C PRO A 298 -22.39 -17.21 -16.47
N LYS A 299 -21.39 -16.51 -15.91
CA LYS A 299 -21.51 -15.09 -15.50
C LYS A 299 -21.67 -14.18 -16.70
N ASN A 300 -20.90 -14.44 -17.77
CA ASN A 300 -20.95 -13.67 -18.99
C ASN A 300 -22.23 -13.95 -19.78
N ASP A 301 -22.67 -15.21 -19.84
CA ASP A 301 -23.93 -15.58 -20.50
C ASP A 301 -25.13 -14.90 -19.81
N ALA A 302 -25.18 -14.91 -18.47
CA ALA A 302 -26.21 -14.22 -17.69
C ALA A 302 -26.19 -12.70 -17.92
N PHE A 303 -25.01 -12.09 -18.04
CA PHE A 303 -24.86 -10.68 -18.38
C PHE A 303 -25.47 -10.36 -19.74
N HIS A 304 -25.15 -11.14 -20.79
CA HIS A 304 -25.69 -10.94 -22.14
C HIS A 304 -27.20 -11.16 -22.20
N GLU A 305 -27.72 -12.15 -21.48
CA GLU A 305 -29.17 -12.39 -21.37
C GLU A 305 -29.92 -11.27 -20.69
N ALA A 306 -29.31 -10.64 -19.66
CA ALA A 306 -29.93 -9.56 -18.91
C ALA A 306 -30.09 -8.27 -19.72
N ASN A 307 -29.34 -8.09 -20.80
CA ASN A 307 -29.38 -6.93 -21.71
C ASN A 307 -29.49 -5.60 -20.98
N LEU A 308 -28.61 -5.38 -19.99
CA LEU A 308 -28.66 -4.24 -19.08
C LEU A 308 -28.28 -2.95 -19.79
N SER A 309 -28.92 -1.85 -19.37
CA SER A 309 -28.60 -0.50 -19.81
C SER A 309 -28.68 0.49 -18.66
N GLY A 310 -28.18 1.69 -18.85
CA GLY A 310 -28.33 2.77 -17.89
C GLY A 310 -27.70 2.48 -16.53
N LYS A 311 -28.36 2.98 -15.50
CA LYS A 311 -27.92 2.77 -14.10
C LYS A 311 -27.85 1.29 -13.71
N ALA A 312 -28.66 0.42 -14.34
CA ALA A 312 -28.60 -1.02 -14.09
C ALA A 312 -27.26 -1.61 -14.56
N LEU A 313 -26.81 -1.25 -15.77
CA LEU A 313 -25.50 -1.64 -16.29
C LEU A 313 -24.35 -1.08 -15.42
N ALA A 314 -24.42 0.19 -15.03
CA ALA A 314 -23.41 0.79 -14.17
C ALA A 314 -23.29 0.08 -12.81
N LYS A 315 -24.42 -0.28 -12.17
CA LYS A 315 -24.45 -1.06 -10.94
C LYS A 315 -23.86 -2.46 -11.14
N TRP A 316 -24.18 -3.12 -12.24
CA TRP A 316 -23.63 -4.42 -12.56
C TRP A 316 -22.09 -4.36 -12.70
N LYS A 317 -21.56 -3.36 -13.43
CA LYS A 317 -20.11 -3.14 -13.55
C LYS A 317 -19.46 -2.96 -12.18
N GLY A 318 -20.05 -2.17 -11.29
CA GLY A 318 -19.58 -1.98 -9.91
C GLY A 318 -19.57 -3.28 -9.11
N GLN A 319 -20.62 -4.11 -9.20
CA GLN A 319 -20.67 -5.42 -8.53
C GLN A 319 -19.59 -6.36 -9.06
N ARG A 320 -19.43 -6.44 -10.38
CA ARG A 320 -18.41 -7.28 -11.01
C ARG A 320 -17.00 -6.88 -10.58
N TYR A 321 -16.72 -5.59 -10.58
CA TYR A 321 -15.46 -5.03 -10.10
C TYR A 321 -15.16 -5.43 -8.65
N LEU A 322 -16.12 -5.20 -7.73
CA LEU A 322 -15.94 -5.51 -6.31
C LEU A 322 -15.77 -7.01 -6.07
N GLN A 323 -16.56 -7.86 -6.74
CA GLN A 323 -16.44 -9.32 -6.62
C GLN A 323 -15.04 -9.81 -7.00
N ASP A 324 -14.50 -9.36 -8.14
CA ASP A 324 -13.18 -9.77 -8.62
C ASP A 324 -12.05 -9.18 -7.75
N TYR A 325 -12.16 -7.91 -7.38
CA TYR A 325 -11.18 -7.23 -6.51
C TYR A 325 -11.05 -7.93 -5.16
N LEU A 326 -12.17 -8.17 -4.48
CA LEU A 326 -12.18 -8.81 -3.16
C LEU A 326 -11.79 -10.30 -3.22
N ALA A 327 -12.15 -11.00 -4.29
CA ALA A 327 -11.71 -12.37 -4.50
C ALA A 327 -10.19 -12.47 -4.75
N THR A 328 -9.59 -11.44 -5.34
CA THR A 328 -8.13 -11.35 -5.52
C THR A 328 -7.40 -11.14 -4.18
N ILE A 329 -7.99 -10.36 -3.27
CA ILE A 329 -7.46 -10.14 -1.90
C ILE A 329 -7.45 -11.43 -1.08
N ALA A 330 -8.38 -12.34 -1.30
CA ALA A 330 -8.46 -13.58 -0.53
C ALA A 330 -7.14 -14.39 -0.57
N ALA A 331 -6.45 -14.40 -1.71
CA ALA A 331 -5.15 -15.07 -1.81
C ALA A 331 -4.04 -14.33 -1.06
N VAL A 332 -4.12 -12.99 -0.96
CA VAL A 332 -3.17 -12.18 -0.16
C VAL A 332 -3.37 -12.48 1.32
N ASP A 333 -4.62 -12.50 1.79
CA ASP A 333 -4.93 -12.83 3.18
C ASP A 333 -4.45 -14.23 3.57
N GLU A 334 -4.64 -15.23 2.70
CA GLU A 334 -4.10 -16.59 2.88
C GLU A 334 -2.56 -16.57 2.98
N GLY A 335 -1.90 -15.80 2.11
CA GLY A 335 -0.44 -15.65 2.11
C GLY A 335 0.08 -15.05 3.41
N VAL A 336 -0.58 -13.99 3.89
CA VAL A 336 -0.26 -13.39 5.20
C VAL A 336 -0.42 -14.41 6.32
N GLY A 337 -1.50 -15.20 6.31
CA GLY A 337 -1.72 -16.28 7.29
C GLY A 337 -0.56 -17.27 7.32
N LYS A 338 -0.12 -17.76 6.16
CA LYS A 338 1.02 -18.70 6.06
C LYS A 338 2.31 -18.10 6.66
N VAL A 339 2.59 -16.82 6.42
CA VAL A 339 3.78 -16.14 6.98
C VAL A 339 3.68 -16.03 8.51
N LEU A 340 2.53 -15.60 9.03
CA LEU A 340 2.31 -15.50 10.47
C LEU A 340 2.44 -16.87 11.18
N ASP A 341 1.79 -17.90 10.62
CA ASP A 341 1.85 -19.26 11.16
C ASP A 341 3.27 -19.82 11.12
N TYR A 342 4.03 -19.52 10.07
CA TYR A 342 5.44 -19.90 9.98
C TYR A 342 6.27 -19.28 11.10
N LEU A 343 6.11 -17.98 11.37
CA LEU A 343 6.82 -17.27 12.44
C LEU A 343 6.51 -17.86 13.82
N GLU A 344 5.24 -18.14 14.09
CA GLU A 344 4.80 -18.73 15.35
C GLU A 344 5.37 -20.16 15.54
N LYS A 345 5.22 -21.00 14.52
CA LYS A 345 5.69 -22.39 14.55
C LYS A 345 7.21 -22.52 14.75
N ASN A 346 7.98 -21.55 14.26
CA ASN A 346 9.45 -21.59 14.34
C ASN A 346 10.03 -20.72 15.46
N GLY A 347 9.19 -20.16 16.36
CA GLY A 347 9.63 -19.36 17.49
C GLY A 347 10.25 -18.01 17.12
N LEU A 348 9.93 -17.49 15.93
CA LEU A 348 10.44 -16.20 15.43
C LEU A 348 9.50 -15.03 15.77
N ALA A 349 8.22 -15.32 16.08
CA ALA A 349 7.18 -14.30 16.23
C ALA A 349 7.50 -13.26 17.31
N GLU A 350 8.05 -13.69 18.47
CA GLU A 350 8.33 -12.83 19.62
C GLU A 350 9.37 -11.72 19.34
N ASN A 351 10.29 -11.96 18.40
CA ASN A 351 11.33 -10.99 18.02
C ASN A 351 11.21 -10.53 16.56
N THR A 352 10.01 -10.51 16.03
CA THR A 352 9.73 -10.06 14.66
C THR A 352 8.68 -8.96 14.64
N ILE A 353 9.03 -7.82 14.03
CA ILE A 353 8.07 -6.78 13.67
C ILE A 353 7.41 -7.21 12.36
N VAL A 354 6.08 -7.34 12.37
CA VAL A 354 5.30 -7.60 11.15
C VAL A 354 4.46 -6.37 10.83
N ILE A 355 4.60 -5.86 9.63
CA ILE A 355 3.85 -4.72 9.11
C ILE A 355 3.02 -5.19 7.92
N TYR A 356 1.74 -4.77 7.87
CA TYR A 356 0.90 -4.89 6.69
C TYR A 356 0.42 -3.52 6.25
N THR A 357 0.58 -3.22 4.96
CA THR A 357 0.19 -1.95 4.36
C THR A 357 -0.05 -2.10 2.84
N THR A 358 -0.32 -0.99 2.18
CA THR A 358 -0.38 -0.82 0.72
C THR A 358 0.57 0.28 0.29
N ASP A 359 0.71 0.53 -1.01
CA ASP A 359 1.49 1.67 -1.51
C ASP A 359 0.69 2.99 -1.52
N GLN A 360 -0.65 2.95 -1.65
CA GLN A 360 -1.57 4.10 -1.50
C GLN A 360 -3.01 3.60 -1.30
N GLY A 361 -3.95 4.50 -1.04
CA GLY A 361 -5.37 4.21 -1.03
C GLY A 361 -5.92 3.87 -2.42
N PHE A 362 -7.19 3.44 -2.48
CA PHE A 362 -7.81 3.00 -3.73
C PHE A 362 -9.34 3.16 -3.69
N TYR A 363 -9.95 3.56 -4.82
CA TYR A 363 -11.41 3.73 -4.92
C TYR A 363 -12.11 2.40 -5.20
N LEU A 364 -13.12 2.10 -4.41
CA LEU A 364 -13.98 0.93 -4.57
C LEU A 364 -15.41 1.31 -5.02
N GLY A 365 -15.52 2.37 -5.80
CA GLY A 365 -16.78 2.88 -6.31
C GLY A 365 -17.19 4.23 -5.74
N GLU A 366 -16.48 4.75 -4.74
CA GLU A 366 -16.69 6.11 -4.25
C GLU A 366 -16.52 7.08 -5.42
N LYS A 367 -17.42 8.07 -5.51
CA LYS A 367 -17.49 9.01 -6.63
C LYS A 367 -17.66 8.35 -8.01
N GLY A 368 -18.08 7.06 -8.05
CA GLY A 368 -18.15 6.24 -9.27
C GLY A 368 -16.81 5.83 -9.84
N TRP A 369 -15.72 5.93 -9.08
CA TRP A 369 -14.36 5.74 -9.55
C TRP A 369 -13.77 4.39 -9.16
N PHE A 370 -12.71 4.04 -9.87
CA PHE A 370 -11.70 3.04 -9.53
C PHE A 370 -10.32 3.68 -9.64
N ASP A 371 -9.23 2.94 -9.33
CA ASP A 371 -7.87 3.46 -9.32
C ASP A 371 -7.60 4.40 -8.11
N LYS A 372 -6.64 5.30 -8.16
CA LYS A 372 -6.10 6.14 -7.08
C LYS A 372 -5.79 7.56 -7.57
N ARG A 373 -4.71 8.18 -7.14
CA ARG A 373 -4.04 9.40 -7.62
C ARG A 373 -4.45 10.69 -6.94
N TYR A 374 -5.73 10.87 -6.59
CA TYR A 374 -6.22 12.09 -5.94
C TYR A 374 -5.81 12.19 -4.46
N MET A 375 -5.84 13.42 -3.93
CA MET A 375 -5.69 13.68 -2.51
C MET A 375 -6.99 13.46 -1.71
N TYR A 376 -8.07 12.95 -2.31
CA TYR A 376 -9.28 12.59 -1.56
C TYR A 376 -9.02 11.37 -0.67
N GLU A 377 -9.76 11.27 0.44
CA GLU A 377 -9.44 10.29 1.51
C GLU A 377 -9.29 8.86 0.98
N GLU A 378 -10.14 8.42 0.05
CA GLU A 378 -10.11 7.04 -0.45
C GLU A 378 -8.80 6.67 -1.17
N SER A 379 -8.17 7.65 -1.81
CA SER A 379 -6.88 7.50 -2.50
C SER A 379 -5.68 7.89 -1.63
N LEU A 380 -5.88 8.82 -0.70
CA LEU A 380 -4.85 9.34 0.19
C LEU A 380 -4.58 8.41 1.37
N ALA A 381 -5.65 7.90 2.02
CA ALA A 381 -5.54 7.02 3.18
C ALA A 381 -5.05 5.64 2.78
N MET A 382 -4.08 5.12 3.50
CA MET A 382 -3.54 3.79 3.29
C MET A 382 -3.55 3.00 4.60
N PRO A 383 -3.98 1.73 4.58
CA PRO A 383 -3.99 0.90 5.78
C PRO A 383 -2.57 0.76 6.34
N LEU A 384 -2.47 0.74 7.65
CA LEU A 384 -1.23 0.40 8.35
C LEU A 384 -1.55 -0.42 9.60
N LEU A 385 -1.09 -1.65 9.62
CA LEU A 385 -1.18 -2.56 10.74
C LEU A 385 0.23 -2.97 11.15
N MET A 386 0.54 -2.96 12.45
CA MET A 386 1.86 -3.33 12.97
C MET A 386 1.74 -4.21 14.19
N LYS A 387 2.45 -5.36 14.18
CA LYS A 387 2.58 -6.27 15.32
C LYS A 387 4.04 -6.36 15.72
N TYR A 388 4.32 -6.18 17.00
CA TYR A 388 5.62 -6.52 17.61
C TYR A 388 5.37 -6.93 19.06
N PRO A 389 5.33 -8.23 19.36
CA PRO A 389 5.07 -8.74 20.69
C PRO A 389 5.98 -8.10 21.75
N ASN A 390 5.46 -7.90 22.96
CA ASN A 390 6.14 -7.26 24.09
C ASN A 390 6.52 -5.78 23.93
N HIS A 391 6.40 -5.19 22.74
CA HIS A 391 6.67 -3.78 22.44
C HIS A 391 5.40 -3.00 22.07
N ILE A 392 4.50 -3.63 21.33
CA ILE A 392 3.21 -3.04 20.94
C ILE A 392 2.10 -3.78 21.67
N LYS A 393 1.32 -3.06 22.47
CA LYS A 393 0.19 -3.66 23.19
C LYS A 393 -0.89 -4.11 22.20
N PRO A 394 -1.36 -5.37 22.28
CA PRO A 394 -2.46 -5.86 21.46
C PRO A 394 -3.70 -4.96 21.49
N GLY A 395 -4.33 -4.75 20.32
CA GLY A 395 -5.50 -3.90 20.16
C GLY A 395 -5.22 -2.40 20.31
N THR A 396 -3.97 -1.96 20.16
CA THR A 396 -3.63 -0.54 20.13
C THR A 396 -4.25 0.14 18.91
N VAL A 397 -4.95 1.25 19.11
CA VAL A 397 -5.41 2.15 18.04
C VAL A 397 -4.58 3.42 18.08
N VAL A 398 -4.04 3.83 16.92
CA VAL A 398 -3.27 5.05 16.72
C VAL A 398 -4.08 6.02 15.86
N ASN A 399 -4.41 7.20 16.43
CA ASN A 399 -5.19 8.25 15.74
C ASN A 399 -4.31 9.45 15.33
N ALA A 400 -2.99 9.35 15.46
CA ALA A 400 -2.07 10.36 14.99
C ALA A 400 -2.07 10.44 13.46
N LEU A 401 -1.79 11.62 12.91
CA LEU A 401 -1.54 11.77 11.48
C LEU A 401 -0.15 11.21 11.14
N THR A 402 -0.13 10.09 10.42
CA THR A 402 1.10 9.41 9.97
C THR A 402 1.15 9.32 8.45
N GLN A 403 2.32 9.12 7.88
CA GLN A 403 2.50 8.98 6.43
C GLN A 403 3.50 7.87 6.11
N ASN A 404 3.47 7.35 4.88
CA ASN A 404 4.43 6.35 4.39
C ASN A 404 5.90 6.80 4.46
N ILE A 405 6.14 8.10 4.55
CA ILE A 405 7.48 8.69 4.76
C ILE A 405 8.06 8.36 6.14
N ASP A 406 7.22 7.98 7.11
CA ASP A 406 7.61 7.67 8.49
C ASP A 406 8.15 6.23 8.65
N PHE A 407 8.02 5.39 7.63
CA PHE A 407 8.32 3.96 7.74
C PHE A 407 9.82 3.69 7.82
N ALA A 408 10.62 4.32 6.98
CA ALA A 408 12.08 4.14 6.99
C ALA A 408 12.69 4.47 8.36
N GLU A 409 12.31 5.61 8.92
CA GLU A 409 12.76 6.07 10.23
C GLU A 409 12.31 5.12 11.34
N THR A 410 11.11 4.53 11.22
CA THR A 410 10.59 3.56 12.19
C THR A 410 11.41 2.27 12.18
N PHE A 411 11.77 1.75 10.99
CA PHE A 411 12.57 0.54 10.87
C PHE A 411 13.97 0.75 11.42
N LEU A 412 14.60 1.89 11.12
CA LEU A 412 15.92 2.23 11.63
C LEU A 412 15.92 2.39 13.17
N ASP A 413 14.89 3.05 13.73
CA ASP A 413 14.75 3.24 15.18
C ASP A 413 14.63 1.89 15.92
N TYR A 414 13.74 0.99 15.44
CA TYR A 414 13.64 -0.34 16.04
C TYR A 414 14.91 -1.18 15.86
N ALA A 415 15.62 -1.00 14.75
CA ALA A 415 16.89 -1.65 14.47
C ALA A 415 18.07 -1.02 15.24
N GLN A 416 17.85 0.05 16.01
CA GLN A 416 18.89 0.82 16.73
C GLN A 416 19.98 1.35 15.77
N VAL A 417 19.56 1.79 14.58
CA VAL A 417 20.42 2.40 13.57
C VAL A 417 20.10 3.90 13.52
N ASP A 418 21.15 4.73 13.46
CA ASP A 418 21.00 6.17 13.40
C ASP A 418 20.14 6.59 12.18
N ILE A 419 19.14 7.42 12.45
CA ILE A 419 18.28 8.00 11.41
C ILE A 419 19.02 9.16 10.75
N PRO A 420 19.28 9.10 9.44
CA PRO A 420 19.92 10.20 8.71
C PRO A 420 19.13 11.50 8.79
N LYS A 421 19.85 12.63 8.92
CA LYS A 421 19.23 13.96 9.07
C LYS A 421 18.46 14.46 7.84
N ASP A 422 18.73 13.88 6.67
CA ASP A 422 18.08 14.19 5.40
C ASP A 422 16.82 13.34 5.12
N MET A 423 16.48 12.40 6.01
CA MET A 423 15.16 11.79 6.04
C MET A 423 14.13 12.77 6.59
N GLN A 424 12.93 12.77 6.02
CA GLN A 424 11.92 13.81 6.25
C GLN A 424 10.71 13.31 7.07
N GLY A 425 10.70 12.02 7.40
CA GLY A 425 9.68 11.37 8.23
C GLY A 425 10.00 11.45 9.73
N LYS A 426 9.22 10.71 10.51
CA LYS A 426 9.37 10.57 11.96
C LYS A 426 9.15 9.11 12.37
N SER A 427 9.96 8.57 13.28
CA SER A 427 9.71 7.23 13.82
C SER A 427 8.33 7.13 14.48
N LEU A 428 7.59 6.08 14.13
CA LEU A 428 6.29 5.73 14.74
C LEU A 428 6.46 5.01 16.09
N ARG A 429 7.68 4.58 16.45
CA ARG A 429 7.95 3.84 17.67
C ARG A 429 7.44 4.54 18.94
N PRO A 430 7.62 5.87 19.14
CA PRO A 430 7.10 6.54 20.32
C PRO A 430 5.57 6.51 20.45
N LEU A 431 4.81 6.47 19.32
CA LEU A 431 3.37 6.28 19.31
C LEU A 431 2.99 4.85 19.71
N LEU A 432 3.64 3.87 19.09
CA LEU A 432 3.39 2.43 19.29
C LEU A 432 3.69 1.99 20.72
N GLU A 433 4.76 2.51 21.32
CA GLU A 433 5.15 2.25 22.71
C GLU A 433 4.46 3.20 23.73
N LYS A 434 3.48 4.02 23.27
CA LYS A 434 2.73 4.99 24.10
C LYS A 434 3.61 5.96 24.90
N LYS A 435 4.77 6.34 24.37
CA LYS A 435 5.69 7.33 24.95
C LYS A 435 5.26 8.76 24.68
N ILE A 436 4.46 8.98 23.62
CA ILE A 436 3.85 10.26 23.28
C ILE A 436 2.37 10.06 22.98
N ALA A 437 1.58 11.11 23.21
CA ALA A 437 0.18 11.14 22.82
C ALA A 437 0.03 11.37 21.31
N ASP A 438 -1.00 10.81 20.71
CA ASP A 438 -1.30 10.92 19.27
C ASP A 438 -1.36 12.39 18.80
N ALA A 439 -1.92 13.29 19.63
CA ALA A 439 -2.03 14.72 19.33
C ALA A 439 -0.66 15.45 19.25
N ASN A 440 0.40 14.87 19.81
CA ASN A 440 1.73 15.50 19.84
C ASN A 440 2.64 15.02 18.71
N PHE A 441 2.16 14.17 17.80
CA PHE A 441 2.99 13.61 16.74
C PHE A 441 3.08 14.55 15.53
N ARG A 442 1.94 14.93 14.95
CA ARG A 442 1.88 15.78 13.76
C ARG A 442 0.50 16.46 13.65
N ASP A 443 0.47 17.76 13.34
CA ASP A 443 -0.76 18.56 13.21
C ASP A 443 -1.31 18.55 11.77
N ALA A 444 -0.44 18.38 10.78
CA ALA A 444 -0.80 18.42 9.36
C ALA A 444 0.17 17.57 8.53
N ILE A 445 -0.31 17.08 7.41
CA ILE A 445 0.48 16.38 6.41
C ILE A 445 0.50 17.15 5.09
N TYR A 446 1.61 16.98 4.33
CA TYR A 446 1.77 17.47 2.97
C TYR A 446 1.62 16.33 1.98
N TYR A 447 1.00 16.62 0.83
CA TYR A 447 0.80 15.69 -0.28
C TYR A 447 1.13 16.39 -1.60
N HIS A 448 1.69 15.65 -2.59
CA HIS A 448 1.92 16.18 -3.92
C HIS A 448 1.89 15.08 -4.99
N TYR A 449 1.00 15.22 -5.97
CA TYR A 449 0.86 14.37 -7.14
C TYR A 449 1.37 15.06 -8.41
N TYR A 450 2.24 14.38 -9.17
CA TYR A 450 2.97 14.96 -10.30
C TYR A 450 2.62 14.35 -11.66
N ASP A 451 2.02 13.15 -11.69
CA ASP A 451 1.92 12.28 -12.87
C ASP A 451 0.81 12.73 -13.84
N TYR A 452 1.02 13.89 -14.48
CA TYR A 452 0.12 14.46 -15.48
C TYR A 452 0.92 15.15 -16.61
N PRO A 453 0.52 14.98 -17.90
CA PRO A 453 -0.55 14.11 -18.39
C PRO A 453 -0.09 12.64 -18.38
N ALA A 454 -0.94 11.77 -17.83
CA ALA A 454 -0.68 10.34 -17.72
C ALA A 454 -1.98 9.54 -17.69
N PHE A 455 -1.89 8.26 -17.34
CA PHE A 455 -3.05 7.37 -17.22
C PHE A 455 -4.15 8.01 -16.36
N HIS A 456 -5.40 7.91 -16.78
CA HIS A 456 -6.59 8.50 -16.17
C HIS A 456 -6.69 10.02 -16.20
N MET A 457 -5.71 10.75 -16.74
CA MET A 457 -5.72 12.21 -16.89
C MET A 457 -6.03 12.97 -15.58
N VAL A 458 -5.56 12.44 -14.46
CA VAL A 458 -5.65 13.12 -13.16
C VAL A 458 -4.66 14.27 -13.11
N LYS A 459 -5.14 15.48 -12.86
CA LYS A 459 -4.34 16.71 -12.91
C LYS A 459 -3.36 16.78 -11.75
N LYS A 460 -2.20 17.45 -11.98
CA LYS A 460 -1.25 17.73 -10.90
C LYS A 460 -1.92 18.49 -9.78
N HIS A 461 -1.65 18.12 -8.57
CA HIS A 461 -2.16 18.82 -7.39
C HIS A 461 -1.30 18.56 -6.17
N TYR A 462 -1.35 19.50 -5.25
CA TYR A 462 -0.75 19.37 -3.93
C TYR A 462 -1.68 19.93 -2.87
N GLY A 463 -1.40 19.66 -1.61
CA GLY A 463 -2.24 20.18 -0.57
C GLY A 463 -1.75 19.91 0.83
N VAL A 464 -2.54 20.36 1.78
CA VAL A 464 -2.40 20.12 3.21
C VAL A 464 -3.66 19.46 3.77
N ARG A 465 -3.47 18.45 4.61
CA ARG A 465 -4.54 17.83 5.38
C ARG A 465 -4.20 17.94 6.85
N THR A 466 -5.08 18.54 7.64
CA THR A 466 -5.08 18.56 9.10
C THR A 466 -6.00 17.46 9.62
N LYS A 467 -6.21 17.35 10.91
CA LYS A 467 -7.13 16.34 11.46
C LYS A 467 -8.58 16.52 10.98
N ARG A 468 -9.00 17.76 10.67
CA ARG A 468 -10.39 18.06 10.27
C ARG A 468 -10.49 18.64 8.86
N TYR A 469 -9.52 19.40 8.40
CA TYR A 469 -9.64 20.17 7.16
C TYR A 469 -8.63 19.72 6.13
N LYS A 470 -9.03 19.82 4.86
CA LYS A 470 -8.18 19.56 3.71
C LYS A 470 -8.26 20.73 2.74
N LEU A 471 -7.09 21.19 2.26
CA LEU A 471 -6.97 22.21 1.21
C LEU A 471 -6.13 21.63 0.08
N ILE A 472 -6.67 21.63 -1.14
CA ILE A 472 -6.05 21.06 -2.34
C ILE A 472 -5.91 22.16 -3.40
N HIS A 473 -4.74 22.25 -4.02
CA HIS A 473 -4.48 23.10 -5.18
C HIS A 473 -4.26 22.26 -6.42
N PHE A 474 -5.15 22.33 -7.38
CA PHE A 474 -4.95 21.77 -8.71
C PHE A 474 -4.30 22.82 -9.60
N TYR A 475 -3.19 22.46 -10.21
CA TYR A 475 -2.41 23.35 -11.06
C TYR A 475 -2.08 22.65 -12.40
N ASP A 476 -1.37 23.28 -13.28
CA ASP A 476 -1.00 22.89 -14.64
C ASP A 476 -1.88 23.60 -15.69
N ASP A 477 -2.81 22.91 -16.37
CA ASP A 477 -3.76 23.47 -17.34
C ASP A 477 -5.01 24.10 -16.70
N ILE A 478 -5.14 23.94 -15.39
CA ILE A 478 -6.14 24.61 -14.55
C ILE A 478 -5.44 25.29 -13.38
N ASP A 479 -6.15 26.17 -12.70
CA ASP A 479 -5.71 26.80 -11.45
C ASP A 479 -6.93 26.95 -10.55
N THR A 480 -7.12 25.97 -9.66
CA THR A 480 -8.30 25.92 -8.79
C THR A 480 -7.97 25.31 -7.44
N TRP A 481 -8.69 25.81 -6.43
CA TRP A 481 -8.57 25.32 -5.06
C TRP A 481 -9.82 24.59 -4.61
N GLU A 482 -9.63 23.61 -3.76
CA GLU A 482 -10.71 22.90 -3.09
C GLU A 482 -10.45 22.86 -1.59
N LEU A 483 -11.49 23.10 -0.78
CA LEU A 483 -11.45 23.06 0.67
C LEU A 483 -12.58 22.17 1.18
N TYR A 484 -12.22 21.24 2.06
CA TYR A 484 -13.17 20.30 2.66
C TYR A 484 -13.08 20.31 4.17
N ASP A 485 -14.25 20.21 4.83
CA ASP A 485 -14.39 19.95 6.26
C ASP A 485 -14.73 18.47 6.45
N LEU A 486 -13.75 17.65 6.78
CA LEU A 486 -13.86 16.19 6.85
C LEU A 486 -14.77 15.69 7.99
N GLU A 487 -15.12 16.55 8.95
CA GLU A 487 -16.08 16.24 10.00
C GLU A 487 -17.51 16.41 9.51
N GLU A 488 -17.79 17.44 8.70
CA GLU A 488 -19.11 17.74 8.15
C GLU A 488 -19.36 17.03 6.81
N ASP A 489 -18.30 16.81 6.02
CA ASP A 489 -18.31 16.21 4.69
C ASP A 489 -17.18 15.19 4.52
N PRO A 490 -17.24 14.04 5.21
CA PRO A 490 -16.19 13.00 5.13
C PRO A 490 -16.03 12.38 3.74
N GLN A 491 -17.02 12.56 2.86
CA GLN A 491 -17.00 12.07 1.47
C GLN A 491 -16.44 13.09 0.48
N GLU A 492 -16.11 14.31 0.93
CA GLU A 492 -15.51 15.38 0.10
C GLU A 492 -16.31 15.68 -1.17
N ILE A 493 -17.62 15.90 -1.01
CA ILE A 493 -18.55 16.20 -2.10
C ILE A 493 -18.75 17.71 -2.26
N HIS A 494 -18.65 18.47 -1.18
CA HIS A 494 -19.01 19.89 -1.14
C HIS A 494 -17.78 20.77 -0.95
N ASN A 495 -17.22 21.26 -2.06
CA ASN A 495 -16.09 22.20 -2.01
C ASN A 495 -16.51 23.51 -1.33
N GLN A 496 -15.84 23.87 -0.23
CA GLN A 496 -16.10 25.04 0.61
C GLN A 496 -15.19 26.23 0.30
N ILE A 497 -14.41 26.20 -0.77
CA ILE A 497 -13.35 27.21 -1.04
C ILE A 497 -13.91 28.65 -1.13
N ASP A 498 -15.12 28.80 -1.67
CA ASP A 498 -15.79 30.09 -1.84
C ASP A 498 -16.81 30.40 -0.74
N ASN A 499 -16.91 29.56 0.30
CA ASN A 499 -17.83 29.77 1.40
C ASN A 499 -17.21 30.68 2.47
N PRO A 500 -17.77 31.90 2.70
CA PRO A 500 -17.20 32.89 3.64
C PRO A 500 -17.05 32.38 5.07
N LYS A 501 -17.84 31.38 5.49
CA LYS A 501 -17.73 30.76 6.82
C LYS A 501 -16.36 30.12 7.06
N TYR A 502 -15.66 29.74 5.99
CA TYR A 502 -14.37 29.07 6.05
C TYR A 502 -13.17 29.99 5.76
N ASP A 503 -13.35 31.32 5.58
CA ASP A 503 -12.26 32.24 5.21
C ASP A 503 -11.10 32.24 6.22
N ALA A 504 -11.40 32.20 7.52
CA ALA A 504 -10.35 32.10 8.56
C ALA A 504 -9.61 30.75 8.48
N ILE A 505 -10.33 29.65 8.26
CA ILE A 505 -9.75 28.31 8.11
C ILE A 505 -8.91 28.25 6.84
N LYS A 506 -9.41 28.75 5.71
CA LYS A 506 -8.68 28.85 4.44
C LYS A 506 -7.34 29.59 4.63
N THR A 507 -7.38 30.75 5.28
CA THR A 507 -6.17 31.53 5.59
C THR A 507 -5.16 30.73 6.43
N GLN A 508 -5.64 30.04 7.47
CA GLN A 508 -4.78 29.20 8.32
C GLN A 508 -4.19 28.01 7.55
N LEU A 509 -4.98 27.35 6.69
CA LEU A 509 -4.52 26.21 5.88
C LEU A 509 -3.46 26.65 4.85
N HIS A 510 -3.64 27.79 4.18
CA HIS A 510 -2.60 28.35 3.30
C HIS A 510 -1.30 28.63 4.07
N LYS A 511 -1.38 29.21 5.27
CA LYS A 511 -0.20 29.43 6.11
C LYS A 511 0.49 28.11 6.46
N THR A 512 -0.28 27.10 6.87
CA THR A 512 0.25 25.77 7.21
C THR A 512 0.88 25.11 6.00
N LEU A 513 0.23 25.17 4.83
CA LEU A 513 0.74 24.62 3.57
C LEU A 513 2.09 25.25 3.20
N ASN A 514 2.20 26.58 3.24
CA ASN A 514 3.44 27.29 2.94
C ASN A 514 4.57 26.91 3.93
N GLN A 515 4.26 26.71 5.21
CA GLN A 515 5.22 26.23 6.20
C GLN A 515 5.71 24.82 5.89
N LEU A 516 4.82 23.90 5.50
CA LEU A 516 5.19 22.54 5.13
C LEU A 516 6.01 22.51 3.84
N GLN A 517 5.64 23.29 2.83
CA GLN A 517 6.42 23.41 1.59
C GLN A 517 7.84 23.91 1.86
N ALA A 518 8.00 24.93 2.69
CA ALA A 518 9.31 25.43 3.09
C ALA A 518 10.12 24.39 3.89
N ALA A 519 9.47 23.71 4.84
CA ALA A 519 10.11 22.68 5.67
C ALA A 519 10.57 21.46 4.86
N TYR A 520 9.82 21.10 3.83
CA TYR A 520 10.12 19.96 2.96
C TYR A 520 10.88 20.36 1.68
N LEU A 521 11.34 21.61 1.57
CA LEU A 521 12.18 22.11 0.47
C LEU A 521 11.49 22.04 -0.91
N VAL A 522 10.18 22.26 -0.95
CA VAL A 522 9.44 22.39 -2.22
C VAL A 522 9.81 23.69 -2.91
N THR A 523 10.15 23.63 -4.20
CA THR A 523 10.55 24.79 -5.01
C THR A 523 9.61 25.01 -6.19
N ASP A 524 9.69 26.15 -6.86
CA ASP A 524 8.90 26.46 -8.06
C ASP A 524 9.10 25.45 -9.19
N LYS A 525 10.25 24.76 -9.23
CA LYS A 525 10.52 23.68 -10.17
C LYS A 525 9.51 22.54 -10.06
N GLU A 526 8.96 22.30 -8.88
CA GLU A 526 7.96 21.26 -8.65
C GLU A 526 6.57 21.63 -9.22
N LEU A 527 6.39 22.90 -9.61
CA LEU A 527 5.14 23.43 -10.14
C LEU A 527 5.17 23.62 -11.67
N GLU A 528 6.17 23.04 -12.36
CA GLU A 528 6.28 23.10 -13.82
C GLU A 528 5.02 22.53 -14.50
N LYS A 529 4.53 23.24 -15.52
CA LYS A 529 3.32 22.88 -16.26
C LYS A 529 3.64 22.00 -17.47
N ALA A 530 2.74 21.07 -17.77
CA ALA A 530 2.79 20.28 -18.98
C ALA A 530 2.49 21.13 -20.22
N SER A 531 3.06 20.78 -21.38
CA SER A 531 2.71 21.47 -22.62
C SER A 531 1.31 21.07 -23.11
N LYS A 532 0.56 22.02 -23.68
CA LYS A 532 -0.77 21.76 -24.26
C LYS A 532 -0.74 20.60 -25.26
N LYS A 533 0.30 20.55 -26.10
CA LYS A 533 0.49 19.47 -27.08
C LYS A 533 0.63 18.09 -26.40
N SER A 534 1.36 18.02 -25.28
CA SER A 534 1.49 16.77 -24.52
C SER A 534 0.14 16.33 -23.96
N ILE A 535 -0.63 17.25 -23.38
CA ILE A 535 -1.96 16.98 -22.83
C ILE A 535 -2.91 16.46 -23.92
N GLU A 536 -3.00 17.15 -25.06
CA GLU A 536 -3.83 16.73 -26.20
C GLU A 536 -3.46 15.35 -26.74
N ASN A 537 -2.14 15.07 -26.84
CA ASN A 537 -1.67 13.78 -27.33
C ASN A 537 -2.05 12.63 -26.38
N HIS A 538 -1.97 12.83 -25.05
CA HIS A 538 -2.37 11.81 -24.08
C HIS A 538 -3.87 11.57 -24.10
N TYR A 539 -4.72 12.61 -24.20
CA TYR A 539 -6.16 12.42 -24.39
C TYR A 539 -6.47 11.59 -25.64
N LYS A 540 -5.86 11.89 -26.78
CA LYS A 540 -6.02 11.11 -28.02
C LYS A 540 -5.58 9.64 -27.85
N GLN A 541 -4.47 9.43 -27.14
CA GLN A 541 -3.97 8.08 -26.88
C GLN A 541 -4.97 7.28 -26.02
N PHE A 542 -5.51 7.88 -24.95
CA PHE A 542 -6.46 7.20 -24.08
C PHE A 542 -7.81 6.98 -24.74
N GLU A 543 -8.31 7.90 -25.55
CA GLU A 543 -9.50 7.67 -26.36
C GLU A 543 -9.34 6.44 -27.28
N LYS A 544 -8.16 6.32 -27.91
CA LYS A 544 -7.85 5.14 -28.74
C LYS A 544 -7.79 3.85 -27.91
N LEU A 545 -7.17 3.87 -26.72
CA LEU A 545 -7.10 2.71 -25.83
C LEU A 545 -8.48 2.28 -25.33
N ARG A 546 -9.36 3.23 -25.06
CA ARG A 546 -10.74 2.95 -24.62
C ARG A 546 -11.59 2.30 -25.70
N GLY A 547 -11.17 2.34 -26.96
CA GLY A 547 -11.87 1.73 -28.08
C GLY A 547 -13.21 2.40 -28.41
N TYR A 548 -13.43 3.63 -27.97
CA TYR A 548 -14.67 4.35 -28.26
C TYR A 548 -14.73 4.74 -29.72
N THR A 549 -15.73 4.24 -30.41
CA THR A 549 -16.04 4.56 -31.81
C THR A 549 -17.33 5.37 -31.95
N GLY A 550 -17.66 6.24 -31.00
CA GLY A 550 -18.72 7.21 -31.27
C GLY A 550 -19.79 7.44 -30.22
N THR A 551 -20.05 6.55 -29.26
CA THR A 551 -20.98 6.82 -28.16
C THR A 551 -20.41 6.37 -26.83
N SER A 552 -20.43 7.25 -25.82
CA SER A 552 -20.17 6.88 -24.42
C SER A 552 -21.47 7.00 -23.65
N TYR A 553 -21.88 5.91 -23.02
CA TYR A 553 -23.04 5.90 -22.14
C TYR A 553 -22.76 6.69 -20.87
N ASP A 554 -23.68 7.58 -20.48
CA ASP A 554 -23.64 8.30 -19.21
C ASP A 554 -24.75 7.77 -18.28
N PRO A 555 -24.43 6.98 -17.26
CA PRO A 555 -25.43 6.38 -16.38
C PRO A 555 -26.15 7.41 -15.48
N ILE A 556 -25.59 8.61 -15.31
CA ILE A 556 -26.19 9.67 -14.49
C ILE A 556 -27.33 10.33 -15.26
N THR A 557 -27.09 10.69 -16.51
CA THR A 557 -28.09 11.32 -17.38
C THR A 557 -28.98 10.29 -18.09
N ASN A 558 -28.63 8.99 -18.03
CA ASN A 558 -29.28 7.91 -18.76
C ASN A 558 -29.33 8.15 -20.29
N THR A 559 -28.30 8.81 -20.82
CA THR A 559 -28.19 9.14 -22.25
C THR A 559 -26.85 8.65 -22.80
N ASP A 560 -26.85 8.25 -24.07
CA ASP A 560 -25.63 8.04 -24.82
C ASP A 560 -25.10 9.40 -25.27
N LYS A 561 -23.86 9.69 -24.91
CA LYS A 561 -23.15 10.87 -25.40
C LYS A 561 -22.31 10.47 -26.60
N LYS A 562 -22.49 11.20 -27.71
CA LYS A 562 -21.50 11.14 -28.80
C LYS A 562 -20.20 11.79 -28.32
N LEU A 563 -19.10 11.10 -28.52
CA LEU A 563 -17.74 11.61 -28.25
C LEU A 563 -17.36 12.63 -29.32
#